data_97a5929967799e4e347b1a459a446237
#
_entry.id   97a5929967799e4e347b1a459a446237
#
_cell.length_a   1.000
_cell.length_b   1.000
_cell.length_c   1.000
_cell.angle_alpha   90.00
_cell.angle_beta   90.00
_cell.angle_gamma   90.00
#
_symmetry.space_group_name_H-M   'P 1'
#
loop_
_entity.id
_entity.type
_entity.pdbx_description
1 polymer ?
#
loop_
_entity_poly.entity_id
_entity_poly.type
_entity_poly.pdbx_seq_one_letter_code
_entity_poly.pdbx_strand_id
1 'polypeptide(L)'
;MERRNKVRDYKEEFEKRIAFIQKALRESGAKGIVYGNSGGKDSALVGALCKAACDNTVGIIMPCASKRNFDQDAKDGAEVAEKFGIETRTADLTELKKLALEIYSGVTEVSATASANIGPRLRMMTLYAVAASEGRLVAGTGNRSEGYMGYFTKWGDGAYDINPIADLTVTEIYEFLEYLNAPKCVIEKAPSAALFEGQTDEDEMGVTYDAIDKFLFTGEASETDKKIIDRYHKASEHKRRMPLTYPGDKE
;
A
#
# COMPACT_ATOMS: atom_id res chain seq x y z
N MET A 1 -21.00 -23.05 1.91
CA MET A 1 -19.82 -23.00 2.78
C MET A 1 -19.86 -21.66 3.50
N GLU A 2 -20.36 -21.64 4.73
CA GLU A 2 -20.52 -20.44 5.53
C GLU A 2 -19.14 -19.86 5.88
N ARG A 3 -18.72 -18.82 5.18
CA ARG A 3 -17.64 -17.94 5.67
C ARG A 3 -18.28 -16.98 6.67
N ARG A 4 -18.35 -17.41 7.92
CA ARG A 4 -18.79 -16.59 9.05
C ARG A 4 -17.94 -15.33 9.13
N ASN A 5 -18.57 -14.18 9.41
CA ASN A 5 -17.97 -13.00 10.02
C ASN A 5 -17.30 -13.39 11.36
N LYS A 6 -16.12 -13.98 11.30
CA LYS A 6 -15.32 -14.21 12.48
C LYS A 6 -14.54 -12.92 12.72
N VAL A 7 -14.96 -12.15 13.69
CA VAL A 7 -14.17 -11.03 14.20
C VAL A 7 -12.76 -11.57 14.44
N ARG A 8 -11.74 -10.91 13.85
CA ARG A 8 -10.35 -11.35 14.00
C ARG A 8 -9.92 -11.13 15.45
N ASP A 9 -9.16 -12.07 16.00
CA ASP A 9 -8.42 -11.85 17.22
C ASP A 9 -7.13 -11.10 16.86
N TYR A 10 -7.13 -9.77 17.05
CA TYR A 10 -6.02 -8.90 16.65
C TYR A 10 -4.75 -9.17 17.46
N LYS A 11 -4.83 -9.77 18.63
CA LYS A 11 -3.65 -10.26 19.37
C LYS A 11 -3.01 -11.43 18.62
N GLU A 12 -3.79 -12.42 18.26
CA GLU A 12 -3.32 -13.59 17.51
C GLU A 12 -2.81 -13.17 16.11
N GLU A 13 -3.52 -12.26 15.44
CA GLU A 13 -3.12 -11.72 14.15
C GLU A 13 -1.79 -10.96 14.22
N PHE A 14 -1.56 -10.19 15.27
CA PHE A 14 -0.31 -9.47 15.50
C PHE A 14 0.86 -10.45 15.62
N GLU A 15 0.73 -11.47 16.46
CA GLU A 15 1.75 -12.50 16.67
C GLU A 15 2.07 -13.26 15.36
N LYS A 16 1.04 -13.65 14.59
CA LYS A 16 1.20 -14.37 13.33
C LYS A 16 1.92 -13.52 12.26
N ARG A 17 1.60 -12.24 12.16
CA ARG A 17 2.23 -11.33 11.17
C ARG A 17 3.66 -11.02 11.52
N ILE A 18 3.98 -10.86 12.82
CA ILE A 18 5.36 -10.77 13.28
C ILE A 18 6.15 -12.03 12.92
N ALA A 19 5.60 -13.21 13.20
CA ALA A 19 6.24 -14.47 12.85
C ALA A 19 6.46 -14.64 11.34
N PHE A 20 5.49 -14.20 10.50
CA PHE A 20 5.61 -14.19 9.05
C PHE A 20 6.76 -13.28 8.59
N ILE A 21 6.83 -12.04 9.09
CA ILE A 21 7.89 -11.09 8.74
C ILE A 21 9.27 -11.61 9.16
N GLN A 22 9.38 -12.12 10.38
CA GLN A 22 10.63 -12.70 10.90
C GLN A 22 11.07 -13.93 10.10
N LYS A 23 10.13 -14.74 9.62
CA LYS A 23 10.44 -15.87 8.73
C LYS A 23 11.02 -15.37 7.42
N ALA A 24 10.39 -14.38 6.79
CA ALA A 24 10.87 -13.81 5.53
C ALA A 24 12.28 -13.21 5.67
N LEU A 25 12.57 -12.51 6.76
CA LEU A 25 13.91 -12.00 7.06
C LEU A 25 14.96 -13.12 7.18
N ARG A 26 14.64 -14.19 7.91
CA ARG A 26 15.57 -15.33 8.05
C ARG A 26 15.82 -16.04 6.71
N GLU A 27 14.79 -16.25 5.92
CA GLU A 27 14.89 -16.96 4.64
C GLU A 27 15.61 -16.15 3.57
N SER A 28 15.47 -14.83 3.58
CA SER A 28 16.16 -13.94 2.63
C SER A 28 17.58 -13.56 3.06
N GLY A 29 17.91 -13.68 4.34
CA GLY A 29 19.16 -13.16 4.91
C GLY A 29 19.21 -11.64 5.00
N ALA A 30 18.08 -10.95 4.81
CA ALA A 30 18.02 -9.49 4.89
C ALA A 30 18.27 -8.99 6.32
N LYS A 31 18.88 -7.80 6.42
CA LYS A 31 19.29 -7.19 7.69
C LYS A 31 18.23 -6.29 8.31
N GLY A 32 17.16 -6.00 7.59
CA GLY A 32 16.09 -5.09 8.02
C GLY A 32 14.99 -4.96 7.00
N ILE A 33 14.10 -4.00 7.25
CA ILE A 33 12.92 -3.72 6.42
C ILE A 33 12.90 -2.24 6.05
N VAL A 34 12.45 -1.94 4.84
CA VAL A 34 12.10 -0.58 4.41
C VAL A 34 10.69 -0.56 3.86
N TYR A 35 9.93 0.49 4.15
CA TYR A 35 8.59 0.70 3.62
C TYR A 35 8.31 2.17 3.32
N GLY A 36 7.32 2.43 2.48
CA GLY A 36 6.83 3.78 2.21
C GLY A 36 5.91 4.25 3.32
N ASN A 37 6.33 5.27 4.09
CA ASN A 37 5.51 5.89 5.12
C ASN A 37 4.73 7.06 4.51
N SER A 38 3.49 6.81 4.11
CA SER A 38 2.62 7.81 3.47
C SER A 38 1.81 8.65 4.46
N GLY A 39 1.87 8.34 5.77
CA GLY A 39 0.98 8.93 6.78
C GLY A 39 -0.47 8.45 6.67
N GLY A 40 -0.74 7.37 5.94
CA GLY A 40 -2.04 6.73 5.84
C GLY A 40 -2.15 5.48 6.73
N LYS A 41 -3.38 4.99 6.90
CA LYS A 41 -3.73 3.82 7.73
C LYS A 41 -2.91 2.56 7.42
N ASP A 42 -2.74 2.26 6.13
CA ASP A 42 -2.07 1.03 5.68
C ASP A 42 -0.57 1.08 5.99
N SER A 43 0.10 2.19 5.67
CA SER A 43 1.51 2.39 6.00
C SER A 43 1.78 2.44 7.50
N ALA A 44 0.84 2.97 8.29
CA ALA A 44 0.91 2.98 9.75
C ALA A 44 0.90 1.56 10.32
N LEU A 45 -0.04 0.71 9.86
CA LEU A 45 -0.12 -0.68 10.30
C LEU A 45 1.10 -1.49 9.87
N VAL A 46 1.53 -1.36 8.60
CA VAL A 46 2.75 -2.03 8.11
C VAL A 46 3.98 -1.62 8.91
N GLY A 47 4.15 -0.31 9.16
CA GLY A 47 5.26 0.19 9.97
C GLY A 47 5.29 -0.39 11.37
N ALA A 48 4.13 -0.42 12.06
CA ALA A 48 4.00 -0.99 13.41
C ALA A 48 4.34 -2.49 13.44
N LEU A 49 3.80 -3.27 12.48
CA LEU A 49 4.07 -4.72 12.37
C LEU A 49 5.54 -5.00 12.05
N CYS A 50 6.12 -4.26 11.09
CA CYS A 50 7.51 -4.42 10.70
C CYS A 50 8.46 -4.06 11.86
N LYS A 51 8.20 -2.96 12.57
CA LYS A 51 9.01 -2.55 13.73
C LYS A 51 8.93 -3.54 14.88
N ALA A 52 7.74 -4.09 15.14
CA ALA A 52 7.57 -5.13 16.16
C ALA A 52 8.30 -6.45 15.78
N ALA A 53 8.43 -6.74 14.49
CA ALA A 53 9.14 -7.91 13.99
C ALA A 53 10.66 -7.73 13.91
N CYS A 54 11.13 -6.49 13.66
CA CYS A 54 12.53 -6.17 13.39
C CYS A 54 12.85 -4.72 13.80
N ASP A 55 13.74 -4.53 14.76
CA ASP A 55 14.17 -3.20 15.19
C ASP A 55 14.78 -2.38 14.06
N ASN A 56 15.45 -3.03 13.10
CA ASN A 56 16.04 -2.41 11.93
C ASN A 56 14.98 -2.15 10.82
N THR A 57 13.91 -1.43 11.19
CA THR A 57 12.84 -1.00 10.29
C THR A 57 12.94 0.49 10.01
N VAL A 58 12.89 0.88 8.73
CA VAL A 58 12.95 2.27 8.26
C VAL A 58 11.72 2.62 7.44
N GLY A 59 11.06 3.71 7.79
CA GLY A 59 9.99 4.33 7.00
C GLY A 59 10.54 5.46 6.13
N ILE A 60 10.21 5.49 4.85
CA ILE A 60 10.59 6.57 3.94
C ILE A 60 9.36 7.41 3.61
N ILE A 61 9.39 8.69 3.99
CA ILE A 61 8.41 9.69 3.57
C ILE A 61 8.86 10.22 2.21
N MET A 62 8.00 10.10 1.19
CA MET A 62 8.36 10.41 -0.19
C MET A 62 7.35 11.36 -0.83
N PRO A 63 7.39 12.66 -0.51
CA PRO A 63 6.58 13.68 -1.20
C PRO A 63 6.86 13.65 -2.71
N CYS A 64 5.80 13.87 -3.51
CA CYS A 64 5.92 13.80 -4.96
C CYS A 64 4.93 14.77 -5.63
N ALA A 65 5.25 16.06 -5.65
CA ALA A 65 4.52 17.13 -6.31
C ALA A 65 3.07 17.38 -5.82
N SER A 66 2.75 17.07 -4.57
CA SER A 66 1.46 17.38 -3.94
C SER A 66 1.69 18.18 -2.66
N LYS A 67 1.02 19.33 -2.51
CA LYS A 67 1.08 20.15 -1.29
C LYS A 67 0.65 19.36 -0.05
N ARG A 68 -0.40 18.55 -0.18
CA ARG A 68 -0.90 17.69 0.91
C ARG A 68 0.17 16.72 1.41
N ASN A 69 0.96 16.11 0.52
CA ASN A 69 2.03 15.20 0.91
C ASN A 69 3.13 15.88 1.73
N PHE A 70 3.42 17.17 1.47
CA PHE A 70 4.44 17.91 2.23
C PHE A 70 3.96 18.30 3.61
N ASP A 71 2.71 18.77 3.73
CA ASP A 71 2.26 19.43 4.95
C ASP A 71 1.63 18.44 5.94
N GLN A 72 0.59 17.73 5.53
CA GLN A 72 -0.20 16.90 6.45
C GLN A 72 0.27 15.45 6.47
N ASP A 73 0.41 14.83 5.30
CA ASP A 73 0.77 13.40 5.23
C ASP A 73 2.17 13.13 5.82
N ALA A 74 3.11 14.06 5.63
CA ALA A 74 4.43 13.95 6.24
C ALA A 74 4.39 14.09 7.77
N LYS A 75 3.53 14.97 8.31
CA LYS A 75 3.33 15.10 9.76
C LYS A 75 2.68 13.85 10.35
N ASP A 76 1.62 13.35 9.71
CA ASP A 76 0.95 12.12 10.15
C ASP A 76 1.92 10.93 10.14
N GLY A 77 2.75 10.82 9.09
CA GLY A 77 3.80 9.80 9.02
C GLY A 77 4.86 9.91 10.11
N ALA A 78 5.25 11.14 10.46
CA ALA A 78 6.18 11.37 11.55
C ALA A 78 5.57 11.03 12.92
N GLU A 79 4.30 11.38 13.17
CA GLU A 79 3.58 11.03 14.40
C GLU A 79 3.45 9.51 14.56
N VAL A 80 3.13 8.79 13.49
CA VAL A 80 3.12 7.32 13.48
C VAL A 80 4.51 6.75 13.82
N ALA A 81 5.55 7.30 13.19
CA ALA A 81 6.91 6.84 13.41
C ALA A 81 7.37 7.08 14.85
N GLU A 82 7.05 8.22 15.45
CA GLU A 82 7.32 8.54 16.85
C GLU A 82 6.57 7.56 17.78
N LYS A 83 5.27 7.34 17.54
CA LYS A 83 4.44 6.41 18.33
C LYS A 83 5.02 5.01 18.40
N PHE A 84 5.51 4.48 17.29
CA PHE A 84 6.00 3.10 17.21
C PHE A 84 7.53 2.98 17.26
N GLY A 85 8.27 4.07 17.43
CA GLY A 85 9.73 4.09 17.52
C GLY A 85 10.42 3.70 16.21
N ILE A 86 9.89 4.12 15.07
CA ILE A 86 10.39 3.80 13.73
C ILE A 86 11.35 4.87 13.24
N GLU A 87 12.53 4.48 12.78
CA GLU A 87 13.43 5.39 12.07
C GLU A 87 12.75 5.93 10.81
N THR A 88 12.75 7.25 10.62
CA THR A 88 12.12 7.87 9.46
C THR A 88 13.14 8.71 8.68
N ARG A 89 13.10 8.56 7.35
CA ARG A 89 13.89 9.35 6.40
C ARG A 89 12.95 10.01 5.39
N THR A 90 13.38 11.13 4.82
CA THR A 90 12.61 11.84 3.79
C THR A 90 13.37 11.87 2.47
N ALA A 91 12.68 11.53 1.40
CA ALA A 91 13.17 11.65 0.02
C ALA A 91 12.13 12.43 -0.81
N ASP A 92 12.38 13.69 -1.06
CA ASP A 92 11.51 14.51 -1.93
C ASP A 92 11.72 14.13 -3.40
N LEU A 93 10.66 13.59 -4.01
CA LEU A 93 10.67 13.12 -5.40
C LEU A 93 10.07 14.14 -6.39
N THR A 94 9.79 15.35 -5.94
CA THR A 94 9.10 16.39 -6.73
C THR A 94 9.87 16.75 -8.00
N GLU A 95 11.13 17.10 -7.87
CA GLU A 95 11.96 17.46 -9.02
C GLU A 95 12.24 16.25 -9.92
N LEU A 96 12.37 15.05 -9.35
CA LEU A 96 12.54 13.83 -10.12
C LEU A 96 11.30 13.52 -10.98
N LYS A 97 10.09 13.69 -10.43
CA LYS A 97 8.84 13.53 -11.18
C LYS A 97 8.73 14.56 -12.31
N LYS A 98 9.08 15.82 -12.04
CA LYS A 98 9.07 16.89 -13.03
C LYS A 98 10.02 16.58 -14.19
N LEU A 99 11.25 16.19 -13.89
CA LEU A 99 12.23 15.80 -14.92
C LEU A 99 11.77 14.58 -15.71
N ALA A 100 11.20 13.58 -15.07
CA ALA A 100 10.66 12.40 -15.74
C ALA A 100 9.54 12.78 -16.73
N LEU A 101 8.61 13.66 -16.31
CA LEU A 101 7.53 14.15 -17.19
C LEU A 101 8.08 14.94 -18.39
N GLU A 102 9.09 15.79 -18.18
CA GLU A 102 9.75 16.54 -19.26
C GLU A 102 10.37 15.59 -20.29
N ILE A 103 11.15 14.60 -19.82
CA ILE A 103 11.78 13.61 -20.70
C ILE A 103 10.74 12.80 -21.46
N TYR A 104 9.69 12.32 -20.78
CA TYR A 104 8.66 11.47 -21.41
C TYR A 104 7.81 12.24 -22.40
N SER A 105 7.56 13.54 -22.17
CA SER A 105 6.86 14.40 -23.12
C SER A 105 7.61 14.59 -24.44
N GLY A 106 8.93 14.41 -24.44
CA GLY A 106 9.75 14.36 -25.66
C GLY A 106 9.62 13.05 -26.46
N VAL A 107 9.02 12.02 -25.85
CA VAL A 107 8.87 10.68 -26.47
C VAL A 107 7.43 10.39 -26.87
N THR A 108 6.45 10.83 -26.07
CA THR A 108 5.03 10.60 -26.30
C THR A 108 4.17 11.67 -25.64
N GLU A 109 2.92 11.81 -26.06
CA GLU A 109 1.91 12.55 -25.31
C GLU A 109 1.59 11.80 -24.01
N VAL A 110 1.98 12.39 -22.87
CA VAL A 110 1.82 11.76 -21.54
C VAL A 110 0.38 11.93 -21.07
N SER A 111 -0.40 10.85 -21.06
CA SER A 111 -1.77 10.86 -20.54
C SER A 111 -1.83 11.15 -19.05
N ALA A 112 -2.99 11.61 -18.54
CA ALA A 112 -3.22 11.86 -17.14
C ALA A 112 -2.93 10.61 -16.27
N THR A 113 -3.40 9.43 -16.71
CA THR A 113 -3.14 8.15 -16.03
C THR A 113 -1.65 7.80 -16.02
N ALA A 114 -0.93 8.03 -17.12
CA ALA A 114 0.51 7.79 -17.15
C ALA A 114 1.24 8.70 -16.17
N SER A 115 0.90 9.99 -16.16
CA SER A 115 1.46 10.98 -15.23
C SER A 115 1.19 10.63 -13.75
N ALA A 116 -0.02 10.20 -13.42
CA ALA A 116 -0.38 9.75 -12.07
C ALA A 116 0.47 8.55 -11.62
N ASN A 117 0.68 7.58 -12.51
CA ASN A 117 1.43 6.36 -12.22
C ASN A 117 2.96 6.56 -12.12
N ILE A 118 3.51 7.71 -12.51
CA ILE A 118 4.94 8.00 -12.33
C ILE A 118 5.29 8.06 -10.84
N GLY A 119 4.51 8.77 -10.03
CA GLY A 119 4.78 8.94 -8.60
C GLY A 119 4.95 7.61 -7.85
N PRO A 120 3.99 6.69 -7.88
CA PRO A 120 4.13 5.37 -7.25
C PRO A 120 5.34 4.56 -7.74
N ARG A 121 5.70 4.68 -9.03
CA ARG A 121 6.89 4.00 -9.56
C ARG A 121 8.20 4.62 -9.10
N LEU A 122 8.27 5.93 -8.96
CA LEU A 122 9.44 6.61 -8.37
C LEU A 122 9.60 6.22 -6.89
N ARG A 123 8.51 6.12 -6.14
CA ARG A 123 8.54 5.64 -4.74
C ARG A 123 9.05 4.21 -4.67
N MET A 124 8.54 3.32 -5.49
CA MET A 124 9.02 1.93 -5.58
C MET A 124 10.53 1.88 -5.88
N MET A 125 10.99 2.60 -6.89
CA MET A 125 12.40 2.65 -7.26
C MET A 125 13.27 3.16 -6.10
N THR A 126 12.82 4.17 -5.36
CA THR A 126 13.52 4.70 -4.18
C THR A 126 13.61 3.65 -3.07
N LEU A 127 12.51 2.95 -2.78
CA LEU A 127 12.49 1.89 -1.75
C LEU A 127 13.46 0.76 -2.11
N TYR A 128 13.47 0.30 -3.36
CA TYR A 128 14.38 -0.75 -3.81
C TYR A 128 15.84 -0.29 -3.87
N ALA A 129 16.11 0.99 -4.16
CA ALA A 129 17.46 1.54 -4.08
C ALA A 129 18.00 1.50 -2.64
N VAL A 130 17.18 1.89 -1.66
CA VAL A 130 17.53 1.79 -0.23
C VAL A 130 17.67 0.33 0.20
N ALA A 131 16.72 -0.52 -0.21
CA ALA A 131 16.72 -1.94 0.13
C ALA A 131 18.00 -2.64 -0.35
N ALA A 132 18.37 -2.45 -1.62
CA ALA A 132 19.57 -3.03 -2.19
C ALA A 132 20.87 -2.50 -1.53
N SER A 133 20.90 -1.20 -1.21
CA SER A 133 22.07 -0.58 -0.60
C SER A 133 22.32 -1.03 0.84
N GLU A 134 21.25 -1.32 1.60
CA GLU A 134 21.33 -1.61 3.02
C GLU A 134 21.00 -3.07 3.38
N GLY A 135 20.72 -3.91 2.39
CA GLY A 135 20.35 -5.32 2.59
C GLY A 135 19.01 -5.48 3.31
N ARG A 136 17.96 -4.76 2.85
CA ARG A 136 16.62 -4.76 3.44
C ARG A 136 15.62 -5.46 2.52
N LEU A 137 14.48 -5.90 3.09
CA LEU A 137 13.29 -6.23 2.34
C LEU A 137 12.39 -4.98 2.19
N VAL A 138 11.74 -4.86 1.05
CA VAL A 138 10.67 -3.87 0.83
C VAL A 138 9.34 -4.43 1.30
N ALA A 139 8.69 -3.75 2.26
CA ALA A 139 7.35 -4.10 2.70
C ALA A 139 6.30 -3.29 1.94
N GLY A 140 5.35 -4.00 1.32
CA GLY A 140 4.18 -3.45 0.65
C GLY A 140 3.09 -3.05 1.63
N THR A 141 2.29 -2.08 1.23
CA THR A 141 1.22 -1.47 2.04
C THR A 141 -0.17 -1.64 1.41
N GLY A 142 -0.31 -2.37 0.30
CA GLY A 142 -1.61 -2.59 -0.35
C GLY A 142 -2.47 -3.57 0.46
N ASN A 143 -3.73 -3.20 0.72
CA ASN A 143 -4.69 -4.01 1.45
C ASN A 143 -5.52 -4.90 0.51
N ARG A 144 -6.36 -5.78 1.08
CA ARG A 144 -7.18 -6.73 0.33
C ARG A 144 -8.21 -6.04 -0.56
N SER A 145 -8.83 -4.96 -0.08
CA SER A 145 -9.89 -4.25 -0.80
C SER A 145 -9.30 -3.55 -2.04
N GLU A 146 -8.17 -2.84 -1.88
CA GLU A 146 -7.42 -2.25 -2.99
C GLU A 146 -6.92 -3.33 -3.97
N GLY A 147 -6.35 -4.42 -3.45
CA GLY A 147 -5.86 -5.54 -4.25
C GLY A 147 -6.96 -6.19 -5.08
N TYR A 148 -8.16 -6.36 -4.51
CA TYR A 148 -9.30 -6.93 -5.22
C TYR A 148 -9.80 -5.99 -6.33
N MET A 149 -9.93 -4.71 -6.02
CA MET A 149 -10.32 -3.69 -7.00
C MET A 149 -9.22 -3.42 -8.05
N GLY A 150 -7.97 -3.81 -7.77
CA GLY A 150 -6.80 -3.45 -8.57
C GLY A 150 -6.49 -1.96 -8.48
N TYR A 151 -6.87 -1.33 -7.38
CA TYR A 151 -6.63 0.08 -7.10
C TYR A 151 -5.21 0.29 -6.57
N PHE A 152 -4.26 0.01 -7.44
CA PHE A 152 -2.81 0.20 -7.23
C PHE A 152 -2.10 0.31 -8.58
N THR A 153 -0.90 0.85 -8.59
CA THR A 153 -0.04 0.95 -9.78
C THR A 153 0.80 -0.32 -9.92
N LYS A 154 0.59 -1.05 -11.03
CA LYS A 154 1.45 -2.20 -11.38
C LYS A 154 2.91 -1.74 -11.52
N TRP A 155 3.82 -2.42 -10.82
CA TRP A 155 5.25 -2.07 -10.74
C TRP A 155 5.50 -0.68 -10.13
N GLY A 156 4.56 -0.21 -9.33
CA GLY A 156 4.71 0.90 -8.42
C GLY A 156 4.49 0.40 -6.99
N ASP A 157 3.45 0.88 -6.32
CA ASP A 157 3.01 0.40 -5.00
C ASP A 157 2.57 -1.08 -4.98
N GLY A 158 2.27 -1.66 -6.16
CA GLY A 158 2.06 -3.11 -6.31
C GLY A 158 3.34 -3.95 -6.36
N ALA A 159 4.54 -3.36 -6.16
CA ALA A 159 5.81 -4.09 -6.12
C ALA A 159 6.40 -4.05 -4.69
N TYR A 160 6.69 -5.23 -4.14
CA TYR A 160 7.23 -5.41 -2.79
C TYR A 160 7.81 -6.83 -2.67
N ASP A 161 8.64 -7.05 -1.65
CA ASP A 161 9.18 -8.38 -1.31
C ASP A 161 8.25 -9.14 -0.37
N ILE A 162 7.63 -8.41 0.59
CA ILE A 162 6.64 -8.95 1.53
C ILE A 162 5.47 -7.98 1.65
N ASN A 163 4.28 -8.48 1.94
CA ASN A 163 3.14 -7.65 2.30
C ASN A 163 2.38 -8.28 3.48
N PRO A 164 2.54 -7.75 4.69
CA PRO A 164 1.94 -8.34 5.89
C PRO A 164 0.46 -8.04 6.07
N ILE A 165 -0.15 -7.21 5.21
CA ILE A 165 -1.56 -6.78 5.33
C ILE A 165 -2.41 -7.09 4.09
N ALA A 166 -1.86 -7.82 3.13
CA ALA A 166 -2.53 -8.09 1.84
C ALA A 166 -3.87 -8.84 1.95
N ASP A 167 -4.14 -9.50 3.06
CA ASP A 167 -5.38 -10.23 3.36
C ASP A 167 -6.40 -9.43 4.18
N LEU A 168 -6.01 -8.25 4.71
CA LEU A 168 -6.87 -7.39 5.50
C LEU A 168 -7.69 -6.44 4.62
N THR A 169 -8.98 -6.32 4.91
CA THR A 169 -9.84 -5.28 4.32
C THR A 169 -9.58 -3.92 4.98
N VAL A 170 -10.13 -2.85 4.40
CA VAL A 170 -10.02 -1.50 4.98
C VAL A 170 -10.61 -1.45 6.38
N THR A 171 -11.78 -2.07 6.59
CA THR A 171 -12.42 -2.17 7.91
C THR A 171 -11.50 -2.86 8.93
N GLU A 172 -10.93 -4.02 8.56
CA GLU A 172 -10.02 -4.78 9.44
C GLU A 172 -8.72 -4.01 9.75
N ILE A 173 -8.25 -3.16 8.85
CA ILE A 173 -7.09 -2.30 9.10
C ILE A 173 -7.39 -1.26 10.18
N TYR A 174 -8.54 -0.59 10.13
CA TYR A 174 -8.93 0.37 11.17
C TYR A 174 -9.08 -0.32 12.52
N GLU A 175 -9.78 -1.46 12.60
CA GLU A 175 -9.93 -2.24 13.83
C GLU A 175 -8.56 -2.67 14.40
N PHE A 176 -7.62 -3.04 13.54
CA PHE A 176 -6.27 -3.41 13.96
C PHE A 176 -5.47 -2.21 14.48
N LEU A 177 -5.57 -1.05 13.84
CA LEU A 177 -4.94 0.19 14.30
C LEU A 177 -5.50 0.64 15.66
N GLU A 178 -6.81 0.51 15.88
CA GLU A 178 -7.44 0.74 17.18
C GLU A 178 -6.88 -0.20 18.25
N TYR A 179 -6.77 -1.49 17.96
CA TYR A 179 -6.14 -2.47 18.86
C TYR A 179 -4.70 -2.08 19.25
N LEU A 180 -3.93 -1.54 18.29
CA LEU A 180 -2.55 -1.09 18.53
C LEU A 180 -2.46 0.29 19.19
N ASN A 181 -3.58 0.94 19.48
CA ASN A 181 -3.64 2.33 19.96
C ASN A 181 -2.83 3.27 19.07
N ALA A 182 -3.02 3.16 17.75
CA ALA A 182 -2.36 4.03 16.77
C ALA A 182 -2.82 5.50 16.93
N PRO A 183 -2.05 6.47 16.43
CA PRO A 183 -2.42 7.87 16.47
C PRO A 183 -3.77 8.15 15.80
N LYS A 184 -4.54 9.09 16.36
CA LYS A 184 -5.85 9.48 15.83
C LYS A 184 -5.77 10.02 14.40
N CYS A 185 -4.67 10.68 14.05
CA CYS A 185 -4.45 11.23 12.71
C CYS A 185 -4.58 10.17 11.59
N VAL A 186 -4.31 8.89 11.88
CA VAL A 186 -4.48 7.80 10.89
C VAL A 186 -5.78 7.02 11.04
N ILE A 187 -6.38 6.99 12.24
CA ILE A 187 -7.65 6.31 12.49
C ILE A 187 -8.83 7.13 11.97
N GLU A 188 -8.79 8.46 12.14
CA GLU A 188 -9.88 9.37 11.78
C GLU A 188 -9.76 9.89 10.32
N LYS A 189 -8.69 9.55 9.61
CA LYS A 189 -8.42 10.01 8.26
C LYS A 189 -9.15 9.18 7.21
N ALA A 190 -9.91 9.83 6.34
CA ALA A 190 -10.58 9.16 5.21
C ALA A 190 -9.56 8.53 4.24
N PRO A 191 -9.85 7.34 3.66
CA PRO A 191 -8.99 6.70 2.66
C PRO A 191 -8.78 7.59 1.43
N SER A 192 -7.53 7.79 1.01
CA SER A 192 -7.19 8.55 -0.19
C SER A 192 -5.81 8.14 -0.70
N ALA A 193 -5.69 7.84 -1.99
CA ALA A 193 -4.41 7.61 -2.67
C ALA A 193 -3.60 8.90 -2.88
N ALA A 194 -4.18 10.07 -2.56
CA ALA A 194 -3.56 11.40 -2.73
C ALA A 194 -3.01 11.67 -4.14
N LEU A 195 -3.63 11.09 -5.17
CA LEU A 195 -3.25 11.30 -6.58
C LEU A 195 -3.76 12.64 -7.12
N PHE A 196 -4.92 13.11 -6.63
CA PHE A 196 -5.53 14.38 -6.97
C PHE A 196 -5.98 15.14 -5.71
N GLU A 197 -5.95 16.47 -5.76
CA GLU A 197 -6.31 17.31 -4.62
C GLU A 197 -7.83 17.27 -4.38
N GLY A 198 -8.25 16.89 -3.16
CA GLY A 198 -9.65 16.90 -2.75
C GLY A 198 -10.50 15.70 -3.16
N GLN A 199 -9.97 14.73 -3.89
CA GLN A 199 -10.68 13.52 -4.31
C GLN A 199 -10.34 12.34 -3.40
N THR A 200 -11.37 11.57 -3.00
CA THR A 200 -11.20 10.30 -2.28
C THR A 200 -11.14 9.14 -3.26
N ASP A 201 -10.60 8.00 -2.81
CA ASP A 201 -10.57 6.76 -3.60
C ASP A 201 -12.01 6.31 -3.94
N GLU A 202 -12.94 6.50 -3.00
CA GLU A 202 -14.35 6.13 -3.16
C GLU A 202 -15.05 6.97 -4.24
N ASP A 203 -14.75 8.29 -4.30
CA ASP A 203 -15.28 9.16 -5.34
C ASP A 203 -14.79 8.75 -6.73
N GLU A 204 -13.51 8.34 -6.84
CA GLU A 204 -12.93 7.89 -8.12
C GLU A 204 -13.50 6.53 -8.53
N MET A 205 -13.63 5.60 -7.60
CA MET A 205 -14.16 4.26 -7.90
C MET A 205 -15.68 4.27 -8.12
N GLY A 206 -16.40 5.17 -7.45
CA GLY A 206 -17.86 5.21 -7.43
C GLY A 206 -18.49 4.11 -6.57
N VAL A 207 -17.75 3.59 -5.60
CA VAL A 207 -18.18 2.58 -4.62
C VAL A 207 -17.40 2.77 -3.32
N THR A 208 -18.06 2.59 -2.17
CA THR A 208 -17.43 2.76 -0.86
C THR A 208 -16.61 1.53 -0.46
N TYR A 209 -15.61 1.72 0.39
CA TYR A 209 -14.86 0.60 0.96
C TYR A 209 -15.76 -0.30 1.82
N ASP A 210 -16.74 0.24 2.52
CA ASP A 210 -17.73 -0.57 3.26
C ASP A 210 -18.49 -1.55 2.35
N ALA A 211 -18.91 -1.09 1.15
CA ALA A 211 -19.58 -1.95 0.18
C ALA A 211 -18.63 -3.01 -0.41
N ILE A 212 -17.37 -2.63 -0.69
CA ILE A 212 -16.33 -3.55 -1.15
C ILE A 212 -16.05 -4.61 -0.08
N ASP A 213 -15.82 -4.20 1.16
CA ASP A 213 -15.51 -5.08 2.28
C ASP A 213 -16.67 -6.05 2.56
N LYS A 214 -17.90 -5.55 2.60
CA LYS A 214 -19.10 -6.38 2.71
C LYS A 214 -19.13 -7.44 1.60
N PHE A 215 -18.90 -7.04 0.35
CA PHE A 215 -18.86 -7.97 -0.78
C PHE A 215 -17.75 -9.03 -0.61
N LEU A 216 -16.56 -8.63 -0.14
CA LEU A 216 -15.45 -9.55 0.09
C LEU A 216 -15.71 -10.56 1.21
N PHE A 217 -16.52 -10.20 2.20
CA PHE A 217 -16.88 -11.09 3.31
C PHE A 217 -18.06 -12.02 2.99
N THR A 218 -19.10 -11.45 2.37
CA THR A 218 -20.40 -12.13 2.22
C THR A 218 -20.72 -12.59 0.80
N GLY A 219 -20.08 -11.98 -0.20
CA GLY A 219 -20.43 -12.10 -1.61
C GLY A 219 -21.66 -11.25 -2.01
N GLU A 220 -22.19 -10.43 -1.08
CA GLU A 220 -23.39 -9.61 -1.29
C GLU A 220 -23.02 -8.14 -1.49
N ALA A 221 -23.63 -7.51 -2.50
CA ALA A 221 -23.59 -6.08 -2.75
C ALA A 221 -24.88 -5.65 -3.46
N SER A 222 -25.15 -4.33 -3.53
CA SER A 222 -26.19 -3.82 -4.42
C SER A 222 -25.86 -4.15 -5.88
N GLU A 223 -26.87 -4.22 -6.75
CA GLU A 223 -26.66 -4.44 -8.19
C GLU A 223 -25.70 -3.43 -8.82
N THR A 224 -25.74 -2.19 -8.35
CA THR A 224 -24.87 -1.10 -8.84
C THR A 224 -23.43 -1.33 -8.36
N ASP A 225 -23.21 -1.53 -7.06
CA ASP A 225 -21.88 -1.74 -6.49
C ASP A 225 -21.24 -2.99 -7.07
N LYS A 226 -21.99 -4.07 -7.20
CA LYS A 226 -21.49 -5.32 -7.80
C LYS A 226 -20.98 -5.11 -9.22
N LYS A 227 -21.73 -4.36 -10.07
CA LYS A 227 -21.28 -4.05 -11.43
C LYS A 227 -19.96 -3.26 -11.43
N ILE A 228 -19.80 -2.32 -10.52
CA ILE A 228 -18.58 -1.52 -10.38
C ILE A 228 -17.43 -2.43 -9.94
N ILE A 229 -17.62 -3.19 -8.85
CA ILE A 229 -16.63 -4.11 -8.29
C ILE A 229 -16.15 -5.12 -9.34
N ASP A 230 -17.08 -5.79 -10.02
CA ASP A 230 -16.76 -6.78 -11.06
C ASP A 230 -15.99 -6.15 -12.23
N ARG A 231 -16.36 -4.94 -12.64
CA ARG A 231 -15.66 -4.18 -13.70
C ARG A 231 -14.21 -3.91 -13.32
N TYR A 232 -13.96 -3.33 -12.12
CA TYR A 232 -12.62 -3.03 -11.64
C TYR A 232 -11.79 -4.29 -11.47
N HIS A 233 -12.37 -5.33 -10.85
CA HIS A 233 -11.70 -6.61 -10.64
C HIS A 233 -11.26 -7.22 -11.97
N LYS A 234 -12.15 -7.31 -12.95
CA LYS A 234 -11.85 -7.88 -14.28
C LYS A 234 -10.82 -7.06 -15.06
N ALA A 235 -10.98 -5.73 -15.11
CA ALA A 235 -10.07 -4.85 -15.84
C ALA A 235 -8.65 -4.88 -15.28
N SER A 236 -8.50 -5.12 -13.97
CA SER A 236 -7.21 -5.12 -13.27
C SER A 236 -6.57 -6.51 -13.10
N GLU A 237 -7.13 -7.57 -13.67
CA GLU A 237 -6.63 -8.93 -13.50
C GLU A 237 -5.13 -9.08 -13.85
N HIS A 238 -4.68 -8.39 -14.90
CA HIS A 238 -3.27 -8.37 -15.31
C HIS A 238 -2.32 -7.80 -14.26
N LYS A 239 -2.82 -7.03 -13.27
CA LYS A 239 -2.02 -6.47 -12.19
C LYS A 239 -1.72 -7.50 -11.08
N ARG A 240 -2.59 -8.51 -10.94
CA ARG A 240 -2.52 -9.56 -9.90
C ARG A 240 -1.84 -10.84 -10.39
N ARG A 241 -1.44 -10.88 -11.65
CA ARG A 241 -0.74 -12.03 -12.24
C ARG A 241 0.70 -11.70 -12.55
N MET A 242 1.55 -12.70 -12.49
CA MET A 242 2.89 -12.61 -13.04
C MET A 242 2.82 -12.28 -14.54
N PRO A 243 3.85 -11.64 -15.11
CA PRO A 243 3.91 -11.40 -16.55
C PRO A 243 3.70 -12.69 -17.33
N LEU A 244 2.96 -12.58 -18.44
CA LEU A 244 2.81 -13.70 -19.35
C LEU A 244 4.15 -14.00 -20.00
N THR A 245 4.56 -15.25 -19.94
CA THR A 245 5.75 -15.77 -20.61
C THR A 245 5.34 -16.80 -21.67
N TYR A 246 6.11 -16.94 -22.71
CA TYR A 246 5.90 -18.02 -23.67
C TYR A 246 6.11 -19.37 -22.94
N PRO A 247 5.12 -20.29 -22.98
CA PRO A 247 5.15 -21.50 -22.15
C PRO A 247 6.22 -22.53 -22.59
N GLY A 248 6.85 -22.30 -23.75
CA GLY A 248 7.70 -23.31 -24.39
C GLY A 248 6.89 -24.48 -24.95
N ASP A 249 7.54 -25.35 -25.69
CA ASP A 249 6.97 -26.67 -26.02
C ASP A 249 7.05 -27.51 -24.74
N LYS A 250 5.93 -27.98 -24.23
CA LYS A 250 5.94 -28.95 -23.13
C LYS A 250 6.53 -30.24 -23.68
N GLU A 251 7.76 -30.55 -23.28
CA GLU A 251 8.29 -31.91 -23.41
C GLU A 251 7.48 -32.89 -22.55
#